data_8e3cdc81c2badb52c48941e0d8938b59
#
_entry.id   8e3cdc81c2badb52c48941e0d8938b59
#
_cell.length_a   1.000
_cell.length_b   1.000
_cell.length_c   1.000
_cell.angle_alpha   90.00
_cell.angle_beta   90.00
_cell.angle_gamma   90.00
#
_symmetry.space_group_name_H-M   'P 1'
#
loop_
_entity.id
_entity.type
_entity.pdbx_description
1 polymer ?
#
loop_
_entity_poly.entity_id
_entity_poly.type
_entity_poly.pdbx_seq_one_letter_code
_entity_poly.pdbx_strand_id
1 'polypeptide(L)'
;MDAKDVTFLPVRKWEQRASNILLLLYIMGIIAYSLVYILGPNTLFWYGSGLSQIELQTIAIVPFYCGFAGLMTLFGIVIHRIGRSHFGWMSIAVAAWLFAFFLIVNLCADIVVMCEINYSSVAVTDNNIINIASGLYLSCISLSLLCYVYILVRSLFLSKGDLRILFVKQLATFCAFLILFQFCLPTATTNAPWIVEILLILSYVSVVLYIGILWRRVLDAAHLHAPSMDNTTDGMWLLRDEEDLFIDE
;
A
#
# COMPACT_ATOMS: atom_id res chain seq x y z
N MET A 1 -24.36 20.49 -17.95
CA MET A 1 -22.93 20.53 -17.66
C MET A 1 -22.28 19.74 -18.79
N ASP A 2 -21.75 20.45 -19.77
CA ASP A 2 -21.29 19.89 -21.05
C ASP A 2 -20.00 19.07 -20.84
N ALA A 3 -19.96 17.89 -21.47
CA ALA A 3 -18.87 16.93 -21.39
C ALA A 3 -17.56 17.38 -22.12
N LYS A 4 -17.38 18.67 -22.34
CA LYS A 4 -16.33 19.20 -23.22
C LYS A 4 -15.03 19.64 -22.54
N ASP A 5 -14.96 19.65 -21.20
CA ASP A 5 -13.80 20.23 -20.51
C ASP A 5 -13.05 19.21 -19.61
N VAL A 6 -12.93 17.98 -20.06
CA VAL A 6 -12.01 17.04 -19.41
C VAL A 6 -10.64 17.22 -20.08
N THR A 7 -9.83 18.08 -19.51
CA THR A 7 -8.41 18.16 -19.87
C THR A 7 -7.72 16.91 -19.37
N PHE A 8 -7.35 16.03 -20.30
CA PHE A 8 -6.58 14.83 -20.00
C PHE A 8 -5.15 15.25 -19.70
N LEU A 9 -4.68 14.98 -18.49
CA LEU A 9 -3.25 15.06 -18.18
C LEU A 9 -2.59 13.75 -18.64
N PRO A 10 -1.61 13.77 -19.55
CA PRO A 10 -0.94 12.57 -20.01
C PRO A 10 -0.20 11.91 -18.85
N VAL A 11 -0.29 10.58 -18.79
CA VAL A 11 0.50 9.77 -17.83
C VAL A 11 1.95 9.85 -18.27
N ARG A 12 2.82 10.33 -17.40
CA ARG A 12 4.25 10.30 -17.67
C ARG A 12 4.74 8.86 -17.79
N LYS A 13 5.52 8.54 -18.81
CA LYS A 13 6.06 7.18 -19.06
C LYS A 13 6.77 6.59 -17.82
N TRP A 14 7.45 7.44 -17.04
CA TRP A 14 8.12 7.01 -15.81
C TRP A 14 7.12 6.60 -14.70
N GLU A 15 5.99 7.30 -14.55
CA GLU A 15 4.95 6.97 -13.56
C GLU A 15 4.35 5.60 -13.86
N GLN A 16 4.10 5.31 -15.13
CA GLN A 16 3.59 4.01 -15.56
C GLN A 16 4.61 2.89 -15.29
N ARG A 17 5.89 3.13 -15.61
CA ARG A 17 6.95 2.16 -15.32
C ARG A 17 7.12 1.95 -13.81
N ALA A 18 7.17 3.04 -13.04
CA ALA A 18 7.26 2.99 -11.58
C ALA A 18 6.10 2.21 -10.97
N SER A 19 4.85 2.49 -11.37
CA SER A 19 3.69 1.77 -10.84
C SER A 19 3.70 0.28 -11.15
N ASN A 20 4.21 -0.13 -12.33
CA ASN A 20 4.35 -1.54 -12.67
C ASN A 20 5.42 -2.25 -11.82
N ILE A 21 6.57 -1.59 -11.59
CA ILE A 21 7.64 -2.12 -10.73
C ILE A 21 7.16 -2.22 -9.28
N LEU A 22 6.50 -1.18 -8.78
CA LEU A 22 5.97 -1.17 -7.41
C LEU A 22 4.88 -2.21 -7.20
N LEU A 23 3.99 -2.40 -8.18
CA LEU A 23 3.01 -3.48 -8.15
C LEU A 23 3.68 -4.86 -8.16
N LEU A 24 4.73 -5.05 -8.96
CA LEU A 24 5.47 -6.29 -8.99
C LEU A 24 6.12 -6.58 -7.63
N LEU A 25 6.78 -5.59 -7.01
CA LEU A 25 7.35 -5.72 -5.66
C LEU A 25 6.27 -6.07 -4.63
N TYR A 26 5.13 -5.41 -4.68
CA TYR A 26 3.98 -5.69 -3.83
C TYR A 26 3.52 -7.14 -3.95
N ILE A 27 3.31 -7.62 -5.18
CA ILE A 27 2.86 -9.00 -5.45
C ILE A 27 3.91 -10.01 -5.00
N MET A 28 5.18 -9.78 -5.34
CA MET A 28 6.30 -10.66 -4.94
C MET A 28 6.40 -10.78 -3.42
N GLY A 29 6.27 -9.67 -2.69
CA GLY A 29 6.30 -9.68 -1.23
C GLY A 29 5.18 -10.50 -0.61
N ILE A 30 3.94 -10.35 -1.09
CA ILE A 30 2.79 -11.13 -0.59
C ILE A 30 2.96 -12.62 -0.89
N ILE A 31 3.37 -12.97 -2.10
CA ILE A 31 3.59 -14.37 -2.47
C ILE A 31 4.71 -14.97 -1.64
N ALA A 32 5.86 -14.28 -1.52
CA ALA A 32 7.00 -14.75 -0.74
C ALA A 32 6.63 -14.96 0.74
N TYR A 33 5.96 -13.96 1.37
CA TYR A 33 5.50 -14.08 2.74
C TYR A 33 4.55 -15.27 2.95
N SER A 34 3.59 -15.43 2.03
CA SER A 34 2.61 -16.53 2.10
C SER A 34 3.25 -17.89 1.93
N LEU A 35 4.25 -18.01 1.04
CA LEU A 35 5.01 -19.24 0.84
C LEU A 35 5.80 -19.60 2.11
N VAL A 36 6.50 -18.62 2.71
CA VAL A 36 7.23 -18.85 3.97
C VAL A 36 6.30 -19.26 5.09
N TYR A 37 5.09 -18.66 5.16
CA TYR A 37 4.09 -19.01 6.18
C TYR A 37 3.54 -20.43 5.99
N ILE A 38 3.16 -20.82 4.77
CA ILE A 38 2.55 -22.13 4.47
C ILE A 38 3.57 -23.26 4.56
N LEU A 39 4.75 -23.05 3.98
CA LEU A 39 5.78 -24.09 3.91
C LEU A 39 6.49 -24.32 5.25
N GLY A 40 6.53 -23.31 6.11
CA GLY A 40 7.22 -23.37 7.40
C GLY A 40 8.74 -23.57 7.28
N PRO A 41 9.44 -23.62 8.44
CA PRO A 41 10.91 -23.70 8.46
C PRO A 41 11.45 -25.08 8.07
N ASN A 42 10.61 -26.12 8.06
CA ASN A 42 11.02 -27.52 7.90
C ASN A 42 11.08 -28.00 6.44
N THR A 43 10.88 -27.12 5.46
CA THR A 43 11.00 -27.50 4.05
C THR A 43 12.45 -27.48 3.59
N LEU A 44 12.81 -28.43 2.70
CA LEU A 44 14.13 -28.56 2.10
C LEU A 44 14.69 -27.25 1.51
N PHE A 45 13.80 -26.32 1.15
CA PHE A 45 14.18 -25.03 0.55
C PHE A 45 14.86 -24.08 1.57
N TRP A 46 14.53 -24.20 2.86
CA TRP A 46 15.09 -23.35 3.92
C TRP A 46 16.12 -24.10 4.77
N TYR A 47 16.27 -25.39 4.54
CA TYR A 47 17.15 -26.30 5.30
C TYR A 47 18.62 -26.02 4.94
N GLY A 48 19.21 -25.08 5.52
CA GLY A 48 20.61 -24.68 5.27
C GLY A 48 20.81 -23.18 5.23
N SER A 49 19.74 -22.38 5.27
CA SER A 49 19.86 -20.92 5.36
C SER A 49 20.37 -20.46 6.73
N GLY A 50 20.20 -21.27 7.78
CA GLY A 50 20.50 -20.87 9.16
C GLY A 50 19.56 -19.84 9.75
N LEU A 51 18.55 -19.39 8.99
CA LEU A 51 17.59 -18.35 9.39
C LEU A 51 16.38 -18.97 10.11
N SER A 52 15.88 -18.29 11.12
CA SER A 52 14.62 -18.65 11.78
C SER A 52 13.42 -18.35 10.88
N GLN A 53 12.27 -18.97 11.17
CA GLN A 53 11.03 -18.70 10.44
C GLN A 53 10.64 -17.21 10.50
N ILE A 54 10.84 -16.57 11.65
CA ILE A 54 10.51 -15.15 11.87
C ILE A 54 11.38 -14.27 10.97
N GLU A 55 12.68 -14.55 10.89
CA GLU A 55 13.61 -13.80 10.01
C GLU A 55 13.21 -13.93 8.53
N LEU A 56 12.88 -15.14 8.10
CA LEU A 56 12.44 -15.38 6.73
C LEU A 56 11.12 -14.66 6.40
N GLN A 57 10.16 -14.66 7.33
CA GLN A 57 8.91 -13.94 7.18
C GLN A 57 9.14 -12.43 7.09
N THR A 58 10.00 -11.87 7.94
CA THR A 58 10.32 -10.45 7.93
C THR A 58 11.03 -10.04 6.64
N ILE A 59 11.99 -10.84 6.17
CA ILE A 59 12.66 -10.58 4.87
C ILE A 59 11.65 -10.66 3.72
N ALA A 60 10.77 -11.65 3.73
CA ALA A 60 9.79 -11.86 2.67
C ALA A 60 8.76 -10.74 2.57
N ILE A 61 8.40 -10.07 3.69
CA ILE A 61 7.39 -9.02 3.70
C ILE A 61 7.95 -7.64 3.29
N VAL A 62 9.28 -7.43 3.31
CA VAL A 62 9.91 -6.15 2.94
C VAL A 62 9.48 -5.65 1.54
N PRO A 63 9.49 -6.47 0.48
CA PRO A 63 9.05 -6.02 -0.84
C PRO A 63 7.59 -5.59 -0.87
N PHE A 64 6.72 -6.23 -0.08
CA PHE A 64 5.32 -5.82 0.07
C PHE A 64 5.19 -4.41 0.64
N TYR A 65 5.87 -4.11 1.76
CA TYR A 65 5.85 -2.79 2.38
C TYR A 65 6.42 -1.73 1.45
N CYS A 66 7.57 -2.00 0.81
CA CYS A 66 8.17 -1.09 -0.16
C CYS A 66 7.29 -0.86 -1.38
N GLY A 67 6.69 -1.92 -1.92
CA GLY A 67 5.79 -1.83 -3.06
C GLY A 67 4.54 -1.03 -2.72
N PHE A 68 3.91 -1.28 -1.58
CA PHE A 68 2.69 -0.57 -1.18
C PHE A 68 2.95 0.89 -0.80
N ALA A 69 3.98 1.16 -0.01
CA ALA A 69 4.38 2.53 0.33
C ALA A 69 4.74 3.33 -0.94
N GLY A 70 5.45 2.70 -1.88
CA GLY A 70 5.77 3.30 -3.17
C GLY A 70 4.54 3.61 -4.02
N LEU A 71 3.57 2.68 -4.12
CA LEU A 71 2.30 2.91 -4.83
C LEU A 71 1.52 4.07 -4.21
N MET A 72 1.46 4.17 -2.88
CA MET A 72 0.78 5.25 -2.19
C MET A 72 1.51 6.59 -2.35
N THR A 73 2.85 6.58 -2.36
CA THR A 73 3.65 7.76 -2.64
C THR A 73 3.40 8.26 -4.07
N LEU A 74 3.39 7.35 -5.04
CA LEU A 74 3.11 7.67 -6.44
C LEU A 74 1.68 8.20 -6.61
N PHE A 75 0.70 7.59 -5.93
CA PHE A 75 -0.67 8.09 -5.91
C PHE A 75 -0.73 9.51 -5.34
N GLY A 76 -0.03 9.79 -4.24
CA GLY A 76 0.08 11.14 -3.67
C GLY A 76 0.66 12.16 -4.67
N ILE A 77 1.70 11.78 -5.42
CA ILE A 77 2.32 12.63 -6.46
C ILE A 77 1.32 12.93 -7.58
N VAL A 78 0.63 11.91 -8.10
CA VAL A 78 -0.36 12.06 -9.17
C VAL A 78 -1.52 12.94 -8.70
N ILE A 79 -2.07 12.68 -7.52
CA ILE A 79 -3.17 13.47 -6.95
C ILE A 79 -2.74 14.91 -6.65
N HIS A 80 -1.54 15.12 -6.13
CA HIS A 80 -1.00 16.47 -5.92
C HIS A 80 -0.92 17.27 -7.23
N ARG A 81 -0.47 16.63 -8.30
CA ARG A 81 -0.37 17.24 -9.63
C ARG A 81 -1.74 17.61 -10.19
N ILE A 82 -2.73 16.70 -10.07
CA ILE A 82 -4.08 16.90 -10.58
C ILE A 82 -4.86 17.90 -9.74
N GLY A 83 -4.74 17.82 -8.41
CA GLY A 83 -5.56 18.54 -7.46
C GLY A 83 -4.95 19.80 -6.87
N ARG A 84 -3.93 20.38 -7.51
CA ARG A 84 -3.14 21.49 -6.96
C ARG A 84 -3.98 22.72 -6.56
N SER A 85 -5.11 22.96 -7.24
CA SER A 85 -6.05 24.05 -6.93
C SER A 85 -7.13 23.68 -5.92
N HIS A 86 -7.30 22.42 -5.55
CA HIS A 86 -8.38 21.94 -4.69
C HIS A 86 -7.86 21.39 -3.37
N PHE A 87 -8.15 22.07 -2.27
CA PHE A 87 -7.76 21.64 -0.93
C PHE A 87 -8.15 20.18 -0.60
N GLY A 88 -9.30 19.71 -1.10
CA GLY A 88 -9.75 18.34 -0.87
C GLY A 88 -8.80 17.28 -1.46
N TRP A 89 -8.30 17.48 -2.69
CA TRP A 89 -7.35 16.57 -3.33
C TRP A 89 -5.96 16.68 -2.71
N MET A 90 -5.55 17.89 -2.31
CA MET A 90 -4.29 18.11 -1.60
C MET A 90 -4.25 17.35 -0.27
N SER A 91 -5.35 17.36 0.48
CA SER A 91 -5.43 16.61 1.74
C SER A 91 -5.29 15.09 1.54
N ILE A 92 -5.83 14.55 0.42
CA ILE A 92 -5.66 13.14 0.05
C ILE A 92 -4.19 12.84 -0.30
N ALA A 93 -3.52 13.72 -1.04
CA ALA A 93 -2.09 13.55 -1.37
C ALA A 93 -1.22 13.52 -0.10
N VAL A 94 -1.44 14.45 0.83
CA VAL A 94 -0.74 14.47 2.12
C VAL A 94 -1.01 13.21 2.92
N ALA A 95 -2.27 12.77 3.00
CA ALA A 95 -2.63 11.53 3.70
C ALA A 95 -1.97 10.29 3.06
N ALA A 96 -1.82 10.24 1.73
CA ALA A 96 -1.15 9.16 1.04
C ALA A 96 0.36 9.12 1.35
N TRP A 97 1.02 10.27 1.47
CA TRP A 97 2.43 10.34 1.87
C TRP A 97 2.62 9.99 3.35
N LEU A 98 1.72 10.44 4.23
CA LEU A 98 1.73 10.05 5.65
C LEU A 98 1.51 8.54 5.80
N PHE A 99 0.57 7.97 5.06
CA PHE A 99 0.36 6.52 5.03
C PHE A 99 1.64 5.77 4.65
N ALA A 100 2.28 6.17 3.54
CA ALA A 100 3.53 5.57 3.09
C ALA A 100 4.65 5.70 4.14
N PHE A 101 4.78 6.87 4.76
CA PHE A 101 5.74 7.12 5.84
C PHE A 101 5.50 6.19 7.04
N PHE A 102 4.26 6.10 7.53
CA PHE A 102 3.95 5.22 8.67
C PHE A 102 4.15 3.75 8.34
N LEU A 103 3.90 3.31 7.09
CA LEU A 103 4.21 1.95 6.68
C LEU A 103 5.71 1.65 6.75
N ILE A 104 6.56 2.56 6.31
CA ILE A 104 8.02 2.37 6.35
C ILE A 104 8.53 2.39 7.80
N VAL A 105 8.03 3.30 8.64
CA VAL A 105 8.38 3.33 10.08
C VAL A 105 7.93 2.04 10.76
N ASN A 106 6.74 1.52 10.41
CA ASN A 106 6.25 0.23 10.90
C ASN A 106 7.19 -0.92 10.52
N LEU A 107 7.61 -1.00 9.25
CA LEU A 107 8.59 -1.99 8.80
C LEU A 107 9.91 -1.89 9.58
N CYS A 108 10.42 -0.68 9.79
CA CYS A 108 11.64 -0.48 10.59
C CYS A 108 11.47 -0.95 12.05
N ALA A 109 10.32 -0.65 12.66
CA ALA A 109 10.02 -1.12 14.02
C ALA A 109 9.92 -2.65 14.10
N ASP A 110 9.30 -3.29 13.11
CA ASP A 110 9.20 -4.75 13.01
C ASP A 110 10.59 -5.41 12.90
N ILE A 111 11.46 -4.85 12.04
CA ILE A 111 12.85 -5.31 11.90
C ILE A 111 13.61 -5.17 13.23
N VAL A 112 13.45 -4.06 13.97
CA VAL A 112 14.10 -3.85 15.24
C VAL A 112 13.64 -4.89 16.28
N VAL A 113 12.32 -5.11 16.37
CA VAL A 113 11.76 -6.16 17.28
C VAL A 113 12.31 -7.53 16.93
N MET A 114 12.36 -7.86 15.64
CA MET A 114 12.90 -9.13 15.16
C MET A 114 14.39 -9.30 15.54
N CYS A 115 15.21 -8.27 15.32
CA CYS A 115 16.62 -8.30 15.67
C CYS A 115 16.82 -8.51 17.18
N GLU A 116 16.09 -7.79 18.02
CA GLU A 116 16.17 -7.94 19.47
C GLU A 116 15.77 -9.34 19.95
N ILE A 117 14.70 -9.93 19.38
CA ILE A 117 14.27 -11.29 19.74
C ILE A 117 15.33 -12.34 19.38
N ASN A 118 15.96 -12.22 18.21
CA ASN A 118 16.90 -13.25 17.73
C ASN A 118 18.32 -13.11 18.28
N TYR A 119 18.80 -11.88 18.54
CA TYR A 119 20.17 -11.63 18.98
C TYR A 119 20.31 -11.47 20.50
N SER A 120 19.21 -11.34 21.23
CA SER A 120 19.20 -11.23 22.70
C SER A 120 19.36 -12.57 23.42
N SER A 121 19.87 -13.62 22.77
CA SER A 121 20.12 -14.94 23.39
C SER A 121 21.14 -14.92 24.53
N VAL A 122 21.72 -13.78 24.87
CA VAL A 122 22.62 -13.57 26.00
C VAL A 122 22.05 -12.54 26.95
N ALA A 123 21.25 -12.98 27.89
CA ALA A 123 21.08 -12.50 29.27
C ALA A 123 20.73 -11.04 29.61
N VAL A 124 20.64 -10.10 28.67
CA VAL A 124 20.16 -8.73 28.96
C VAL A 124 19.29 -8.27 27.80
N THR A 125 18.07 -8.77 27.74
CA THR A 125 17.01 -8.16 26.93
C THR A 125 16.75 -6.77 27.52
N ASP A 126 17.13 -5.72 26.79
CA ASP A 126 16.69 -4.38 27.13
C ASP A 126 15.19 -4.28 26.79
N ASN A 127 14.37 -4.71 27.76
CA ASN A 127 12.89 -4.69 27.66
C ASN A 127 12.37 -3.32 27.23
N ASN A 128 13.14 -2.23 27.45
CA ASN A 128 12.76 -0.89 27.07
C ASN A 128 12.78 -0.70 25.53
N ILE A 129 13.79 -1.24 24.84
CA ILE A 129 13.88 -1.13 23.37
C ILE A 129 12.71 -1.90 22.71
N ILE A 130 12.45 -3.13 23.17
CA ILE A 130 11.33 -3.95 22.67
C ILE A 130 9.99 -3.25 22.93
N ASN A 131 9.79 -2.70 24.12
CA ASN A 131 8.55 -2.01 24.46
C ASN A 131 8.35 -0.74 23.62
N ILE A 132 9.41 0.05 23.40
CA ILE A 132 9.36 1.25 22.54
C ILE A 132 9.08 0.85 21.09
N ALA A 133 9.78 -0.14 20.55
CA ALA A 133 9.59 -0.59 19.17
C ALA A 133 8.19 -1.18 18.96
N SER A 134 7.68 -1.97 19.92
CA SER A 134 6.31 -2.50 19.88
C SER A 134 5.25 -1.41 19.98
N GLY A 135 5.48 -0.38 20.81
CA GLY A 135 4.62 0.79 20.91
C GLY A 135 4.60 1.60 19.61
N LEU A 136 5.76 1.81 18.99
CA LEU A 136 5.87 2.45 17.67
C LEU A 136 5.15 1.64 16.59
N TYR A 137 5.34 0.31 16.57
CA TYR A 137 4.67 -0.59 15.65
C TYR A 137 3.15 -0.44 15.71
N LEU A 138 2.55 -0.55 16.90
CA LEU A 138 1.11 -0.42 17.10
C LEU A 138 0.59 0.99 16.74
N SER A 139 1.33 2.02 17.11
CA SER A 139 0.97 3.41 16.79
C SER A 139 1.00 3.67 15.30
N CYS A 140 2.06 3.25 14.62
CA CYS A 140 2.22 3.45 13.18
C CYS A 140 1.19 2.65 12.37
N ILE A 141 0.84 1.43 12.78
CA ILE A 141 -0.21 0.64 12.12
C ILE A 141 -1.57 1.32 12.26
N SER A 142 -1.89 1.83 13.43
CA SER A 142 -3.15 2.54 13.70
C SER A 142 -3.24 3.84 12.90
N LEU A 143 -2.16 4.63 12.85
CA LEU A 143 -2.09 5.87 12.08
C LEU A 143 -2.15 5.61 10.57
N SER A 144 -1.47 4.57 10.08
CA SER A 144 -1.55 4.18 8.67
C SER A 144 -2.98 3.77 8.30
N LEU A 145 -3.65 3.00 9.15
CA LEU A 145 -5.04 2.59 8.95
C LEU A 145 -5.99 3.81 8.88
N LEU A 146 -5.83 4.76 9.79
CA LEU A 146 -6.61 6.01 9.78
C LEU A 146 -6.37 6.82 8.50
N CYS A 147 -5.12 6.98 8.08
CA CYS A 147 -4.78 7.64 6.81
C CYS A 147 -5.42 6.92 5.63
N TYR A 148 -5.39 5.59 5.60
CA TYR A 148 -5.97 4.79 4.52
C TYR A 148 -7.48 4.95 4.43
N VAL A 149 -8.19 4.84 5.55
CA VAL A 149 -9.64 5.08 5.63
C VAL A 149 -9.97 6.51 5.19
N TYR A 150 -9.22 7.49 5.66
CA TYR A 150 -9.41 8.89 5.24
C TYR A 150 -9.27 9.06 3.72
N ILE A 151 -8.21 8.47 3.11
CA ILE A 151 -8.00 8.50 1.67
C ILE A 151 -9.22 7.91 0.94
N LEU A 152 -9.67 6.71 1.33
CA LEU A 152 -10.80 6.05 0.69
C LEU A 152 -12.09 6.86 0.79
N VAL A 153 -12.45 7.28 2.01
CA VAL A 153 -13.70 8.01 2.26
C VAL A 153 -13.67 9.36 1.55
N ARG A 154 -12.58 10.13 1.70
CA ARG A 154 -12.47 11.45 1.07
C ARG A 154 -12.47 11.37 -0.46
N SER A 155 -11.78 10.37 -1.01
CA SER A 155 -11.77 10.13 -2.46
C SER A 155 -13.14 9.77 -3.01
N LEU A 156 -13.96 9.01 -2.28
CA LEU A 156 -15.34 8.70 -2.66
C LEU A 156 -16.21 9.94 -2.82
N PHE A 157 -16.03 10.92 -1.93
CA PHE A 157 -16.81 12.16 -1.99
C PHE A 157 -16.34 13.10 -3.11
N LEU A 158 -15.04 13.11 -3.43
CA LEU A 158 -14.47 14.01 -4.42
C LEU A 158 -14.47 13.44 -5.83
N SER A 159 -14.45 12.11 -5.97
CA SER A 159 -14.39 11.46 -7.29
C SER A 159 -15.78 11.33 -7.93
N LYS A 160 -15.79 11.26 -9.27
CA LYS A 160 -17.00 11.04 -10.10
C LYS A 160 -16.72 9.93 -11.11
N GLY A 161 -17.77 9.40 -11.72
CA GLY A 161 -17.66 8.40 -12.79
C GLY A 161 -16.90 7.14 -12.39
N ASP A 162 -16.04 6.66 -13.29
CA ASP A 162 -15.29 5.41 -13.14
C ASP A 162 -14.33 5.41 -11.96
N LEU A 163 -13.72 6.55 -11.67
CA LEU A 163 -12.83 6.70 -10.52
C LEU A 163 -13.57 6.46 -9.20
N ARG A 164 -14.79 6.97 -9.07
CA ARG A 164 -15.64 6.70 -7.90
C ARG A 164 -15.96 5.22 -7.74
N ILE A 165 -16.26 4.53 -8.85
CA ILE A 165 -16.53 3.08 -8.85
C ILE A 165 -15.29 2.31 -8.35
N LEU A 166 -14.08 2.71 -8.77
CA LEU A 166 -12.84 2.10 -8.29
C LEU A 166 -12.64 2.29 -6.79
N PHE A 167 -12.92 3.50 -6.25
CA PHE A 167 -12.84 3.73 -4.80
C PHE A 167 -13.91 2.98 -4.01
N VAL A 168 -15.12 2.79 -4.55
CA VAL A 168 -16.15 1.92 -3.94
C VAL A 168 -15.64 0.48 -3.87
N LYS A 169 -15.07 -0.05 -4.98
CA LYS A 169 -14.48 -1.38 -5.00
C LYS A 169 -13.34 -1.50 -4.00
N GLN A 170 -12.48 -0.48 -3.89
CA GLN A 170 -11.37 -0.46 -2.96
C GLN A 170 -11.85 -0.48 -1.51
N LEU A 171 -12.89 0.31 -1.17
CA LEU A 171 -13.48 0.32 0.17
C LEU A 171 -14.12 -1.05 0.49
N ALA A 172 -14.88 -1.63 -0.43
CA ALA A 172 -15.48 -2.95 -0.24
C ALA A 172 -14.42 -4.04 -0.03
N THR A 173 -13.34 -4.00 -0.82
CA THR A 173 -12.22 -4.95 -0.69
C THR A 173 -11.50 -4.76 0.64
N PHE A 174 -11.35 -3.52 1.10
CA PHE A 174 -10.75 -3.22 2.40
C PHE A 174 -11.63 -3.73 3.57
N CYS A 175 -12.95 -3.59 3.48
CA CYS A 175 -13.85 -4.19 4.46
C CYS A 175 -13.74 -5.72 4.47
N ALA A 176 -13.67 -6.36 3.29
CA ALA A 176 -13.44 -7.79 3.19
C ALA A 176 -12.09 -8.22 3.82
N PHE A 177 -11.03 -7.43 3.60
CA PHE A 177 -9.74 -7.61 4.25
C PHE A 177 -9.85 -7.59 5.77
N LEU A 178 -10.53 -6.60 6.35
CA LEU A 178 -10.71 -6.49 7.80
C LEU A 178 -11.49 -7.67 8.37
N ILE A 179 -12.54 -8.13 7.67
CA ILE A 179 -13.33 -9.30 8.08
C ILE A 179 -12.46 -10.55 8.07
N LEU A 180 -11.74 -10.81 6.97
CA LEU A 180 -10.84 -11.98 6.87
C LEU A 180 -9.73 -11.95 7.91
N PHE A 181 -9.16 -10.77 8.19
CA PHE A 181 -8.15 -10.60 9.22
C PHE A 181 -8.66 -11.01 10.61
N GLN A 182 -9.92 -10.68 10.94
CA GLN A 182 -10.55 -11.10 12.19
C GLN A 182 -10.74 -12.62 12.29
N PHE A 183 -10.94 -13.30 11.17
CA PHE A 183 -11.04 -14.77 11.16
C PHE A 183 -9.68 -15.45 11.16
N CYS A 184 -8.66 -14.88 10.57
CA CYS A 184 -7.31 -15.45 10.55
C CYS A 184 -6.64 -15.44 11.93
N LEU A 185 -6.90 -14.42 12.76
CA LEU A 185 -6.33 -14.29 14.10
C LEU A 185 -6.73 -15.45 15.05
N PRO A 186 -8.03 -15.82 15.18
CA PRO A 186 -8.44 -16.92 16.05
C PRO A 186 -8.02 -18.30 15.53
N THR A 187 -7.97 -18.52 14.22
CA THR A 187 -7.61 -19.84 13.65
C THR A 187 -6.15 -20.20 13.89
N ALA A 188 -5.27 -19.21 14.00
CA ALA A 188 -3.88 -19.44 14.39
C ALA A 188 -3.71 -19.96 15.84
N THR A 189 -4.75 -19.79 16.68
CA THR A 189 -4.73 -20.22 18.10
C THR A 189 -5.61 -21.44 18.37
N THR A 190 -6.42 -21.88 17.41
CA THR A 190 -7.32 -23.04 17.53
C THR A 190 -6.81 -24.20 16.67
N ASN A 191 -7.06 -25.45 17.10
CA ASN A 191 -6.74 -26.65 16.32
C ASN A 191 -7.69 -26.78 15.10
N ALA A 192 -7.74 -25.74 14.25
CA ALA A 192 -8.52 -25.79 13.03
C ALA A 192 -7.93 -26.83 12.06
N PRO A 193 -8.78 -27.55 11.28
CA PRO A 193 -8.28 -28.42 10.24
C PRO A 193 -7.39 -27.64 9.26
N TRP A 194 -6.22 -28.20 8.95
CA TRP A 194 -5.22 -27.56 8.06
C TRP A 194 -5.80 -27.05 6.72
N ILE A 195 -6.84 -27.72 6.19
CA ILE A 195 -7.55 -27.30 4.96
C ILE A 195 -8.22 -25.94 5.16
N VAL A 196 -8.84 -25.70 6.31
CA VAL A 196 -9.51 -24.42 6.62
C VAL A 196 -8.49 -23.30 6.73
N GLU A 197 -7.35 -23.57 7.35
CA GLU A 197 -6.24 -22.62 7.47
C GLU A 197 -5.69 -22.22 6.10
N ILE A 198 -5.41 -23.19 5.22
CA ILE A 198 -4.95 -22.91 3.85
C ILE A 198 -5.99 -22.10 3.06
N LEU A 199 -7.28 -22.44 3.14
CA LEU A 199 -8.33 -21.70 2.45
C LEU A 199 -8.45 -20.26 2.93
N LEU A 200 -8.31 -20.02 4.23
CA LEU A 200 -8.31 -18.67 4.80
C LEU A 200 -7.10 -17.86 4.33
N ILE A 201 -5.91 -18.46 4.34
CA ILE A 201 -4.69 -17.80 3.84
C ILE A 201 -4.83 -17.45 2.36
N LEU A 202 -5.29 -18.38 1.51
CA LEU A 202 -5.49 -18.14 0.09
C LEU A 202 -6.52 -17.02 -0.16
N SER A 203 -7.61 -17.01 0.63
CA SER A 203 -8.61 -15.95 0.55
C SER A 203 -8.04 -14.60 0.95
N TYR A 204 -7.29 -14.54 2.06
CA TYR A 204 -6.60 -13.34 2.52
C TYR A 204 -5.62 -12.81 1.47
N VAL A 205 -4.75 -13.68 0.94
CA VAL A 205 -3.78 -13.34 -0.12
C VAL A 205 -4.48 -12.78 -1.34
N SER A 206 -5.58 -13.43 -1.78
CA SER A 206 -6.35 -12.99 -2.95
C SER A 206 -6.91 -11.58 -2.77
N VAL A 207 -7.46 -11.28 -1.59
CA VAL A 207 -7.98 -9.94 -1.27
C VAL A 207 -6.86 -8.90 -1.23
N VAL A 208 -5.73 -9.21 -0.59
CA VAL A 208 -4.58 -8.30 -0.54
C VAL A 208 -4.01 -8.04 -1.93
N LEU A 209 -3.85 -9.07 -2.76
CA LEU A 209 -3.42 -8.90 -4.16
C LEU A 209 -4.38 -8.02 -4.96
N TYR A 210 -5.69 -8.20 -4.75
CA TYR A 210 -6.70 -7.41 -5.43
C TYR A 210 -6.64 -5.93 -5.02
N ILE A 211 -6.33 -5.60 -3.75
CA ILE A 211 -6.08 -4.23 -3.29
C ILE A 211 -4.98 -3.57 -4.12
N GLY A 212 -3.84 -4.24 -4.31
CA GLY A 212 -2.73 -3.70 -5.11
C GLY A 212 -3.11 -3.46 -6.58
N ILE A 213 -3.83 -4.40 -7.20
CA ILE A 213 -4.32 -4.27 -8.57
C ILE A 213 -5.30 -3.10 -8.71
N LEU A 214 -6.20 -2.93 -7.73
CA LEU A 214 -7.13 -1.80 -7.73
C LEU A 214 -6.39 -0.46 -7.60
N TRP A 215 -5.35 -0.35 -6.75
CA TRP A 215 -4.54 0.85 -6.67
C TRP A 215 -3.85 1.19 -7.99
N ARG A 216 -3.36 0.18 -8.70
CA ARG A 216 -2.81 0.38 -10.05
C ARG A 216 -3.85 0.94 -11.00
N ARG A 217 -5.09 0.41 -10.98
CA ARG A 217 -6.21 0.91 -11.79
C ARG A 217 -6.64 2.32 -11.38
N VAL A 218 -6.62 2.64 -10.08
CA VAL A 218 -6.88 4.01 -9.58
C VAL A 218 -5.84 4.99 -10.12
N LEU A 219 -4.56 4.62 -10.13
CA LEU A 219 -3.49 5.42 -10.71
C LEU A 219 -3.72 5.67 -12.20
N ASP A 220 -4.11 4.65 -12.97
CA ASP A 220 -4.42 4.78 -14.39
C ASP A 220 -5.65 5.65 -14.65
N ALA A 221 -6.65 5.60 -13.77
CA ALA A 221 -7.88 6.36 -13.93
C ALA A 221 -7.78 7.80 -13.37
N ALA A 222 -6.89 8.07 -12.44
CA ALA A 222 -6.81 9.35 -11.75
C ALA A 222 -6.53 10.53 -12.71
N HIS A 223 -5.73 10.31 -13.75
CA HIS A 223 -5.42 11.33 -14.75
C HIS A 223 -6.57 11.60 -15.74
N LEU A 224 -7.56 10.70 -15.84
CA LEU A 224 -8.76 10.91 -16.67
C LEU A 224 -9.78 11.85 -16.00
N HIS A 225 -9.60 12.14 -14.70
CA HIS A 225 -10.54 12.89 -13.89
C HIS A 225 -9.93 14.18 -13.34
N ALA A 226 -9.01 14.80 -14.10
CA ALA A 226 -8.55 16.13 -13.76
C ALA A 226 -9.77 17.05 -13.57
N PRO A 227 -9.88 17.80 -12.45
CA PRO A 227 -10.97 18.74 -12.28
C PRO A 227 -10.97 19.71 -13.45
N SER A 228 -12.14 19.90 -14.09
CA SER A 228 -12.30 20.94 -15.09
C SER A 228 -11.93 22.28 -14.43
N MET A 229 -10.84 22.87 -14.87
CA MET A 229 -10.47 24.21 -14.41
C MET A 229 -11.47 25.20 -15.00
N ASP A 230 -12.22 25.85 -14.15
CA ASP A 230 -12.86 27.10 -14.50
C ASP A 230 -11.76 28.06 -15.00
N ASN A 231 -12.05 28.75 -16.09
CA ASN A 231 -11.22 29.61 -16.93
C ASN A 231 -10.40 30.72 -16.23
N THR A 232 -9.85 30.47 -15.08
CA THR A 232 -8.93 31.37 -14.41
C THR A 232 -7.49 30.94 -14.67
N THR A 233 -6.64 31.89 -14.96
CA THR A 233 -5.16 31.98 -15.12
C THR A 233 -4.28 30.75 -14.82
N ASP A 234 -4.82 29.70 -14.21
CA ASP A 234 -4.14 28.45 -13.87
C ASP A 234 -3.99 27.46 -15.04
N GLY A 235 -4.66 27.67 -16.17
CA GLY A 235 -4.52 26.85 -17.38
C GLY A 235 -3.13 26.99 -18.06
N MET A 236 -2.43 28.08 -17.80
CA MET A 236 -1.15 28.40 -18.45
C MET A 236 -0.01 27.44 -18.03
N TRP A 237 -0.05 26.87 -16.84
CA TRP A 237 0.98 25.92 -16.42
C TRP A 237 0.75 24.49 -16.96
N LEU A 238 -0.49 24.12 -17.31
CA LEU A 238 -0.80 22.87 -18.01
C LEU A 238 -0.21 22.87 -19.42
N LEU A 239 -0.33 24.00 -20.13
CA LEU A 239 0.26 24.17 -21.45
C LEU A 239 1.80 24.18 -21.40
N ARG A 240 2.37 24.69 -20.33
CA ARG A 240 3.84 24.70 -20.13
C ARG A 240 4.42 23.31 -19.92
N ASP A 241 3.69 22.40 -19.24
CA ASP A 241 4.09 21.00 -19.08
C ASP A 241 3.95 20.21 -20.41
N GLU A 242 3.10 20.65 -21.35
CA GLU A 242 3.02 20.06 -22.69
C GLU A 242 4.21 20.45 -23.58
N GLU A 243 4.69 21.69 -23.49
CA GLU A 243 5.88 22.13 -24.23
C GLU A 243 7.15 21.37 -23.81
N ASP A 244 7.29 21.06 -22.51
CA ASP A 244 8.42 20.25 -22.00
C ASP A 244 8.36 18.78 -22.46
N LEU A 245 7.20 18.27 -22.89
CA LEU A 245 7.03 16.88 -23.38
C LEU A 245 7.47 16.72 -24.85
N PHE A 246 7.54 17.79 -25.62
CA PHE A 246 7.95 17.76 -27.04
C PHE A 246 9.45 18.01 -27.24
N ILE A 247 10.20 18.34 -26.18
CA ILE A 247 11.65 18.62 -26.26
C ILE A 247 12.50 17.34 -26.11
N ASP A 248 11.91 16.23 -25.68
CA ASP A 248 12.59 14.94 -25.44
C ASP A 248 12.35 13.89 -26.55
N GLU A 249 11.99 14.30 -27.78
CA GLU A 249 12.07 13.49 -29.00
C GLU A 249 13.28 13.91 -29.84
#